data_916f20ebdba45b76a8e911a198eed814
#
_entry.id   916f20ebdba45b76a8e911a198eed814
#
_cell.length_a   1.000
_cell.length_b   1.000
_cell.length_c   1.000
_cell.angle_alpha   90.00
_cell.angle_beta   90.00
_cell.angle_gamma   90.00
#
_symmetry.space_group_name_H-M   'P 1'
#
loop_
_entity.id
_entity.type
_entity.pdbx_description
1 polymer ?
#
loop_
_entity_poly.entity_id
_entity_poly.type
_entity_poly.pdbx_seq_one_letter_code
_entity_poly.pdbx_strand_id
1 'polypeptide(L)'
;MFEIGEAPEIKLELSDKDKLTYNKIKVDKKMHDDYRSNYLRRFGRLVDAEKVTSDEALSVTLDNGEMNVADAYVGLISMDEADRKPFIGKKVGDKMKVNINELYKNPAQRAACLQVKENELEGVNPEFELEITKIRKFAEPELNEEFFKMAFPQGGVTDEAGLDKFIDAQIEAELRRESDYLFTLQVRDYLVKKADLKMPAAFLKRWLYTINEGKFSMEDIEKDFDQFLKMFTWNYLQKHFIKTDGISVSKEEALSEAKALAASQFAQYGMPSAPDDMLEGYAEKILADKDQGQKIYEKLYEVKVVEDVKSKVKVTEKAVSADDFAKLAKEL
;
A
#
# COMPACT_ATOMS: atom_id res chain seq x y z
N MET A 1 15.30 0.20 48.98
CA MET A 1 16.46 0.63 48.17
C MET A 1 15.90 1.04 46.82
N PHE A 2 16.12 2.27 46.36
CA PHE A 2 15.70 2.73 45.05
C PHE A 2 16.90 2.59 44.10
N GLU A 3 16.67 2.05 42.90
CA GLU A 3 17.66 1.99 41.84
C GLU A 3 17.33 3.06 40.79
N ILE A 4 18.31 3.86 40.41
CA ILE A 4 18.17 4.94 39.47
C ILE A 4 19.07 4.63 38.26
N GLY A 5 18.50 4.64 37.07
CA GLY A 5 19.27 4.60 35.83
C GLY A 5 19.56 6.04 35.37
N GLU A 6 20.80 6.41 35.27
CA GLU A 6 21.20 7.73 34.76
C GLU A 6 21.32 7.67 33.23
N ALA A 7 20.66 8.60 32.51
CA ALA A 7 20.79 8.74 31.07
C ALA A 7 22.13 9.41 30.72
N PRO A 8 22.87 8.88 29.72
CA PRO A 8 24.15 9.46 29.33
C PRO A 8 23.97 10.85 28.71
N GLU A 9 24.97 11.71 28.92
CA GLU A 9 25.03 13.03 28.27
C GLU A 9 25.19 12.85 26.73
N ILE A 10 24.40 13.57 25.94
CA ILE A 10 24.50 13.56 24.49
C ILE A 10 25.52 14.63 24.07
N LYS A 11 26.62 14.18 23.45
CA LYS A 11 27.67 15.02 22.86
C LYS A 11 27.72 14.74 21.35
N LEU A 12 26.69 15.14 20.64
CA LEU A 12 26.53 14.87 19.22
C LEU A 12 26.56 16.18 18.43
N GLU A 13 27.60 16.34 17.62
CA GLU A 13 27.72 17.46 16.68
C GLU A 13 27.56 16.94 15.26
N LEU A 14 26.70 17.62 14.49
CA LEU A 14 26.48 17.36 13.06
C LEU A 14 27.10 18.45 12.22
N SER A 15 27.67 18.07 11.09
CA SER A 15 28.32 18.97 10.15
C SER A 15 28.27 18.40 8.72
N ASP A 16 28.73 19.17 7.75
CA ASP A 16 28.89 18.76 6.34
C ASP A 16 29.90 17.64 6.11
N LYS A 17 30.67 17.27 7.15
CA LYS A 17 31.53 16.05 7.12
C LYS A 17 30.68 14.78 7.26
N ASP A 18 29.53 14.87 7.85
CA ASP A 18 28.56 13.78 7.95
C ASP A 18 27.85 13.61 6.60
N LYS A 19 27.93 12.39 6.05
CA LYS A 19 27.43 12.11 4.71
C LYS A 19 26.30 11.09 4.77
N LEU A 20 25.15 11.48 4.25
CA LEU A 20 24.00 10.60 4.11
C LEU A 20 23.58 10.52 2.63
N THR A 21 22.98 9.41 2.24
CA THR A 21 22.52 9.21 0.87
C THR A 21 21.00 9.14 0.86
N TYR A 22 20.38 10.04 0.12
CA TYR A 22 18.94 9.97 -0.16
C TYR A 22 18.73 9.14 -1.44
N ASN A 23 18.13 7.96 -1.29
CA ASN A 23 17.89 7.05 -2.40
C ASN A 23 16.54 7.36 -3.05
N LYS A 24 16.56 7.99 -4.24
CA LYS A 24 15.38 8.30 -5.02
C LYS A 24 15.08 7.15 -5.99
N ILE A 25 13.90 6.55 -5.89
CA ILE A 25 13.48 5.51 -6.82
C ILE A 25 13.19 6.16 -8.18
N LYS A 26 13.73 5.58 -9.25
CA LYS A 26 13.45 6.01 -10.62
C LYS A 26 12.11 5.44 -11.07
N VAL A 27 11.27 6.30 -11.64
CA VAL A 27 10.12 5.86 -12.43
C VAL A 27 10.66 5.22 -13.73
N ASP A 28 10.33 3.97 -13.97
CA ASP A 28 10.63 3.29 -15.21
C ASP A 28 9.38 3.19 -16.10
N LYS A 29 9.62 2.85 -17.38
CA LYS A 29 8.53 2.74 -18.35
C LYS A 29 7.47 1.70 -17.93
N LYS A 30 7.88 0.60 -17.33
CA LYS A 30 6.95 -0.44 -16.90
C LYS A 30 6.03 0.05 -15.79
N MET A 31 6.57 0.75 -14.80
CA MET A 31 5.77 1.38 -13.73
C MET A 31 4.75 2.35 -14.30
N HIS A 32 5.18 3.20 -15.25
CA HIS A 32 4.30 4.15 -15.92
C HIS A 32 3.18 3.41 -16.67
N ASP A 33 3.51 2.44 -17.50
CA ASP A 33 2.55 1.69 -18.32
C ASP A 33 1.56 0.90 -17.44
N ASP A 34 2.03 0.25 -16.38
CA ASP A 34 1.20 -0.48 -15.43
C ASP A 34 0.25 0.46 -14.67
N TYR A 35 0.75 1.61 -14.20
CA TYR A 35 -0.07 2.61 -13.51
C TYR A 35 -1.13 3.19 -14.45
N ARG A 36 -0.73 3.56 -15.68
CA ARG A 36 -1.62 4.08 -16.72
C ARG A 36 -2.74 3.09 -17.05
N SER A 37 -2.40 1.84 -17.28
CA SER A 37 -3.38 0.78 -17.54
C SER A 37 -4.35 0.61 -16.36
N ASN A 38 -3.86 0.55 -15.14
CA ASN A 38 -4.70 0.46 -13.96
C ASN A 38 -5.60 1.70 -13.76
N TYR A 39 -5.09 2.88 -14.07
CA TYR A 39 -5.88 4.12 -14.02
C TYR A 39 -7.00 4.11 -15.04
N LEU A 40 -6.69 3.79 -16.31
CA LEU A 40 -7.66 3.75 -17.41
C LEU A 40 -8.73 2.66 -17.21
N ARG A 41 -8.37 1.54 -16.60
CA ARG A 41 -9.33 0.47 -16.26
C ARG A 41 -10.52 0.95 -15.43
N ARG A 42 -10.36 1.99 -14.62
CA ARG A 42 -11.46 2.54 -13.80
C ARG A 42 -12.55 3.20 -14.64
N PHE A 43 -12.23 3.62 -15.86
CA PHE A 43 -13.11 4.32 -16.80
C PHE A 43 -13.49 3.47 -18.02
N GLY A 44 -12.96 2.26 -18.09
CA GLY A 44 -13.27 1.33 -19.16
C GLY A 44 -14.66 0.71 -19.02
N ARG A 45 -15.10 0.10 -20.09
CA ARG A 45 -16.41 -0.57 -20.14
C ARG A 45 -16.30 -1.93 -20.81
N LEU A 46 -17.24 -2.82 -20.48
CA LEU A 46 -17.42 -4.06 -21.19
C LEU A 46 -18.16 -3.78 -22.52
N VAL A 47 -17.54 -4.16 -23.62
CA VAL A 47 -18.12 -4.09 -24.97
C VAL A 47 -18.26 -5.49 -25.54
N ASP A 48 -19.23 -5.67 -26.43
CA ASP A 48 -19.43 -6.95 -27.12
C ASP A 48 -18.23 -7.24 -28.02
N ALA A 49 -17.83 -8.50 -28.10
CA ALA A 49 -16.76 -8.99 -28.96
C ALA A 49 -17.24 -10.17 -29.79
N GLU A 50 -16.69 -10.31 -31.00
CA GLU A 50 -17.09 -11.37 -31.93
C GLU A 50 -16.46 -12.74 -31.61
N LYS A 51 -15.26 -12.69 -30.98
CA LYS A 51 -14.50 -13.90 -30.64
C LYS A 51 -13.67 -13.69 -29.38
N VAL A 52 -13.34 -14.80 -28.74
CA VAL A 52 -12.41 -14.83 -27.59
C VAL A 52 -10.97 -14.66 -28.09
N THR A 53 -10.23 -13.70 -27.52
CA THR A 53 -8.83 -13.42 -27.87
C THR A 53 -7.88 -13.60 -26.71
N SER A 54 -8.31 -13.34 -25.47
CA SER A 54 -7.45 -13.44 -24.28
C SER A 54 -8.23 -13.70 -22.98
N ASP A 55 -8.78 -12.65 -22.39
CA ASP A 55 -9.29 -12.62 -21.00
C ASP A 55 -10.73 -12.09 -20.91
N GLU A 56 -11.48 -12.28 -21.98
CA GLU A 56 -12.86 -11.84 -22.09
C GLU A 56 -13.76 -12.45 -21.00
N ALA A 57 -14.88 -11.80 -20.76
CA ALA A 57 -15.99 -12.32 -19.95
C ALA A 57 -17.03 -12.94 -20.86
N LEU A 58 -17.41 -14.19 -20.58
CA LEU A 58 -18.39 -14.92 -21.35
C LEU A 58 -19.70 -15.04 -20.57
N SER A 59 -20.83 -14.86 -21.26
CA SER A 59 -22.09 -15.44 -20.83
C SER A 59 -22.25 -16.76 -21.59
N VAL A 60 -22.63 -17.81 -20.88
CA VAL A 60 -22.72 -19.14 -21.43
C VAL A 60 -24.00 -19.84 -20.95
N THR A 61 -24.50 -20.78 -21.75
CA THR A 61 -25.44 -21.76 -21.25
C THR A 61 -24.68 -23.04 -20.92
N LEU A 62 -24.96 -23.63 -19.75
CA LEU A 62 -24.40 -24.89 -19.31
C LEU A 62 -25.51 -25.92 -19.20
N ASP A 63 -25.38 -27.04 -19.89
CA ASP A 63 -26.36 -28.14 -19.88
C ASP A 63 -25.67 -29.49 -19.66
N ASN A 64 -26.09 -30.26 -18.65
CA ASN A 64 -25.61 -31.62 -18.43
C ASN A 64 -26.73 -32.69 -18.52
N GLY A 65 -27.89 -32.30 -19.06
CA GLY A 65 -29.07 -33.16 -19.17
C GLY A 65 -29.93 -33.24 -17.91
N GLU A 66 -29.40 -32.91 -16.75
CA GLU A 66 -30.11 -32.85 -15.44
C GLU A 66 -30.30 -31.41 -14.99
N MET A 67 -29.36 -30.55 -15.32
CA MET A 67 -29.33 -29.13 -14.95
C MET A 67 -29.06 -28.29 -16.21
N ASN A 68 -29.83 -27.22 -16.37
CA ASN A 68 -29.60 -26.20 -17.41
C ASN A 68 -29.47 -24.83 -16.74
N VAL A 69 -28.33 -24.19 -16.95
CA VAL A 69 -28.00 -22.87 -16.38
C VAL A 69 -27.84 -21.88 -17.52
N ALA A 70 -28.83 -21.00 -17.68
CA ALA A 70 -28.76 -19.91 -18.63
C ALA A 70 -27.97 -18.73 -18.06
N ASP A 71 -27.29 -17.98 -18.97
CA ASP A 71 -26.51 -16.79 -18.63
C ASP A 71 -25.47 -16.99 -17.49
N ALA A 72 -24.91 -18.21 -17.41
CA ALA A 72 -23.80 -18.45 -16.51
C ALA A 72 -22.61 -17.56 -16.87
N TYR A 73 -21.95 -16.98 -15.87
CA TYR A 73 -20.78 -16.12 -16.07
C TYR A 73 -19.49 -16.93 -16.05
N VAL A 74 -18.69 -16.79 -17.09
CA VAL A 74 -17.34 -17.35 -17.19
C VAL A 74 -16.33 -16.24 -17.45
N GLY A 75 -15.57 -15.85 -16.42
CA GLY A 75 -14.54 -14.81 -16.49
C GLY A 75 -13.18 -15.40 -16.80
N LEU A 76 -12.71 -15.28 -18.03
CA LEU A 76 -11.42 -15.85 -18.43
C LEU A 76 -10.23 -15.16 -17.76
N ILE A 77 -10.38 -13.90 -17.35
CA ILE A 77 -9.34 -13.15 -16.63
C ILE A 77 -8.89 -13.81 -15.32
N SER A 78 -9.78 -14.55 -14.66
CA SER A 78 -9.49 -15.25 -13.40
C SER A 78 -8.92 -16.65 -13.56
N MET A 79 -8.76 -17.10 -14.80
CA MET A 79 -8.25 -18.45 -15.13
C MET A 79 -6.76 -18.43 -15.44
N ASP A 80 -6.08 -19.52 -15.15
CA ASP A 80 -4.72 -19.76 -15.62
C ASP A 80 -4.66 -19.83 -17.15
N GLU A 81 -3.51 -19.53 -17.74
CA GLU A 81 -3.33 -19.52 -19.21
C GLU A 81 -3.69 -20.87 -19.85
N ALA A 82 -3.38 -21.97 -19.18
CA ALA A 82 -3.71 -23.33 -19.65
C ALA A 82 -5.21 -23.55 -19.71
N ASP A 83 -5.95 -23.09 -18.71
CA ASP A 83 -7.42 -23.26 -18.59
C ASP A 83 -8.18 -22.34 -19.57
N ARG A 84 -7.59 -21.19 -19.93
CA ARG A 84 -8.13 -20.27 -20.97
C ARG A 84 -7.97 -20.78 -22.39
N LYS A 85 -6.90 -21.55 -22.66
CA LYS A 85 -6.51 -21.97 -24.00
C LYS A 85 -7.64 -22.61 -24.82
N PRO A 86 -8.53 -23.47 -24.29
CA PRO A 86 -9.66 -24.07 -25.03
C PRO A 86 -10.67 -23.05 -25.52
N PHE A 87 -10.76 -21.89 -24.91
CA PHE A 87 -11.71 -20.83 -25.28
C PHE A 87 -11.17 -19.89 -26.35
N ILE A 88 -9.87 -19.80 -26.53
CA ILE A 88 -9.26 -18.88 -27.50
C ILE A 88 -9.71 -19.19 -28.91
N GLY A 89 -10.18 -18.14 -29.60
CA GLY A 89 -10.71 -18.22 -30.98
C GLY A 89 -12.18 -18.61 -31.09
N LYS A 90 -12.83 -19.01 -29.99
CA LYS A 90 -14.25 -19.33 -29.95
C LYS A 90 -15.12 -18.10 -30.20
N LYS A 91 -16.30 -18.32 -30.77
CA LYS A 91 -17.29 -17.29 -31.13
C LYS A 91 -18.61 -17.52 -30.39
N VAL A 92 -19.49 -16.54 -30.45
CA VAL A 92 -20.88 -16.69 -29.99
C VAL A 92 -21.55 -17.82 -30.81
N GLY A 93 -22.24 -18.73 -30.12
CA GLY A 93 -22.85 -19.94 -30.66
C GLY A 93 -21.94 -21.17 -30.67
N ASP A 94 -20.65 -21.04 -30.41
CA ASP A 94 -19.75 -22.18 -30.29
C ASP A 94 -20.06 -23.00 -29.05
N LYS A 95 -20.00 -24.33 -29.23
CA LYS A 95 -20.21 -25.30 -28.16
C LYS A 95 -18.94 -26.05 -27.85
N MET A 96 -18.80 -26.42 -26.55
CA MET A 96 -17.71 -27.26 -26.09
C MET A 96 -18.10 -28.03 -24.82
N LYS A 97 -17.45 -29.17 -24.59
CA LYS A 97 -17.60 -29.91 -23.33
C LYS A 97 -16.63 -29.37 -22.33
N VAL A 98 -17.10 -29.15 -21.11
CA VAL A 98 -16.30 -28.65 -19.98
C VAL A 98 -16.62 -29.49 -18.73
N ASN A 99 -15.60 -29.72 -17.92
CA ASN A 99 -15.77 -30.22 -16.57
C ASN A 99 -15.74 -29.03 -15.63
N ILE A 100 -16.83 -28.78 -14.91
CA ILE A 100 -16.97 -27.61 -14.04
C ILE A 100 -15.96 -27.63 -12.87
N ASN A 101 -15.52 -28.80 -12.45
CA ASN A 101 -14.51 -28.96 -11.39
C ASN A 101 -13.09 -28.59 -11.87
N GLU A 102 -12.82 -28.76 -13.17
CA GLU A 102 -11.57 -28.33 -13.80
C GLU A 102 -11.62 -26.85 -14.14
N LEU A 103 -12.78 -26.36 -14.60
CA LEU A 103 -12.99 -24.96 -14.94
C LEU A 103 -12.80 -24.05 -13.71
N TYR A 104 -13.29 -24.46 -12.54
CA TYR A 104 -13.14 -23.74 -11.29
C TYR A 104 -12.75 -24.68 -10.16
N LYS A 105 -11.52 -24.55 -9.65
CA LYS A 105 -11.00 -25.32 -8.51
C LYS A 105 -11.67 -24.94 -7.18
N ASN A 106 -12.15 -23.71 -7.07
CA ASN A 106 -12.80 -23.18 -5.87
C ASN A 106 -14.31 -23.51 -5.86
N PRO A 107 -14.84 -24.18 -4.80
CA PRO A 107 -16.27 -24.51 -4.70
C PRO A 107 -17.20 -23.30 -4.80
N ALA A 108 -16.84 -22.17 -4.18
CA ALA A 108 -17.65 -20.95 -4.25
C ALA A 108 -17.78 -20.39 -5.69
N GLN A 109 -16.72 -20.48 -6.48
CA GLN A 109 -16.75 -20.08 -7.89
C GLN A 109 -17.62 -21.04 -8.73
N ARG A 110 -17.55 -22.35 -8.46
CA ARG A 110 -18.45 -23.33 -9.12
C ARG A 110 -19.91 -23.06 -8.80
N ALA A 111 -20.22 -22.86 -7.53
CA ALA A 111 -21.57 -22.54 -7.08
C ALA A 111 -22.10 -21.26 -7.73
N ALA A 112 -21.28 -20.22 -7.78
CA ALA A 112 -21.64 -18.96 -8.45
C ALA A 112 -21.86 -19.14 -9.97
N CYS A 113 -21.01 -19.92 -10.65
CA CYS A 113 -21.16 -20.21 -12.08
C CYS A 113 -22.42 -21.02 -12.36
N LEU A 114 -22.72 -22.01 -11.54
CA LEU A 114 -23.93 -22.85 -11.66
C LEU A 114 -25.17 -22.20 -11.05
N GLN A 115 -25.05 -21.01 -10.46
CA GLN A 115 -26.14 -20.28 -9.80
C GLN A 115 -26.86 -21.09 -8.70
N VAL A 116 -26.09 -21.88 -7.95
CA VAL A 116 -26.54 -22.70 -6.83
C VAL A 116 -25.80 -22.36 -5.54
N LYS A 117 -26.18 -22.92 -4.41
CA LYS A 117 -25.41 -22.79 -3.17
C LYS A 117 -24.30 -23.85 -3.12
N GLU A 118 -23.23 -23.59 -2.37
CA GLU A 118 -22.10 -24.51 -2.27
C GLU A 118 -22.50 -25.92 -1.78
N ASN A 119 -23.46 -26.01 -0.88
CA ASN A 119 -23.98 -27.29 -0.35
C ASN A 119 -24.83 -28.06 -1.39
N GLU A 120 -25.22 -27.44 -2.51
CA GLU A 120 -25.98 -28.07 -3.59
C GLU A 120 -25.07 -28.60 -4.70
N LEU A 121 -23.75 -28.38 -4.60
CA LEU A 121 -22.77 -28.93 -5.55
C LEU A 121 -22.57 -30.44 -5.40
N GLU A 122 -22.86 -30.99 -4.23
CA GLU A 122 -22.72 -32.42 -3.94
C GLU A 122 -23.72 -33.23 -4.79
N GLY A 123 -23.20 -34.11 -5.65
CA GLY A 123 -24.01 -34.92 -6.55
C GLY A 123 -24.29 -34.32 -7.92
N VAL A 124 -23.87 -33.09 -8.19
CA VAL A 124 -23.99 -32.52 -9.54
C VAL A 124 -23.04 -33.23 -10.50
N ASN A 125 -23.56 -33.72 -11.62
CA ASN A 125 -22.73 -34.24 -12.71
C ASN A 125 -21.85 -33.12 -13.25
N PRO A 126 -20.51 -33.21 -13.16
CA PRO A 126 -19.60 -32.10 -13.49
C PRO A 126 -19.41 -31.87 -15.01
N GLU A 127 -19.86 -32.78 -15.85
CA GLU A 127 -19.68 -32.71 -17.31
C GLU A 127 -20.80 -31.92 -17.92
N PHE A 128 -20.52 -30.74 -18.47
CA PHE A 128 -21.47 -29.85 -19.11
C PHE A 128 -21.14 -29.63 -20.59
N GLU A 129 -22.18 -29.53 -21.42
CA GLU A 129 -22.08 -28.85 -22.70
C GLU A 129 -22.21 -27.34 -22.44
N LEU A 130 -21.18 -26.59 -22.82
CA LEU A 130 -21.13 -25.15 -22.71
C LEU A 130 -21.39 -24.55 -24.09
N GLU A 131 -22.36 -23.65 -24.18
CA GLU A 131 -22.62 -22.83 -25.37
C GLU A 131 -22.37 -21.36 -25.05
N ILE A 132 -21.51 -20.70 -25.83
CA ILE A 132 -21.21 -19.28 -25.67
C ILE A 132 -22.35 -18.44 -26.21
N THR A 133 -23.07 -17.71 -25.35
CA THR A 133 -24.18 -16.85 -25.73
C THR A 133 -23.76 -15.39 -25.93
N LYS A 134 -22.71 -14.94 -25.20
CA LYS A 134 -22.17 -13.58 -25.32
C LYS A 134 -20.70 -13.55 -24.98
N ILE A 135 -19.95 -12.74 -25.71
CA ILE A 135 -18.55 -12.47 -25.44
C ILE A 135 -18.42 -10.97 -25.17
N ARG A 136 -17.86 -10.60 -24.03
CA ARG A 136 -17.59 -9.21 -23.69
C ARG A 136 -16.13 -9.04 -23.34
N LYS A 137 -15.50 -8.07 -23.97
CA LYS A 137 -14.13 -7.65 -23.64
C LYS A 137 -14.15 -6.34 -22.89
N PHE A 138 -13.17 -6.19 -22.04
CA PHE A 138 -12.89 -4.89 -21.44
C PHE A 138 -12.27 -3.99 -22.51
N ALA A 139 -12.89 -2.85 -22.77
CA ALA A 139 -12.34 -1.81 -23.64
C ALA A 139 -11.89 -0.64 -22.79
N GLU A 140 -10.64 -0.24 -22.97
CA GLU A 140 -10.15 1.02 -22.41
C GLU A 140 -10.96 2.19 -22.95
N PRO A 141 -11.11 3.27 -22.17
CA PRO A 141 -11.81 4.46 -22.63
C PRO A 141 -11.04 5.10 -23.80
N GLU A 142 -11.78 5.69 -24.74
CA GLU A 142 -11.17 6.58 -25.73
C GLU A 142 -10.73 7.87 -25.03
N LEU A 143 -9.47 8.28 -25.24
CA LEU A 143 -8.89 9.47 -24.64
C LEU A 143 -9.36 10.74 -25.35
N ASN A 144 -10.67 10.98 -25.31
CA ASN A 144 -11.34 12.12 -25.93
C ASN A 144 -11.72 13.18 -24.86
N GLU A 145 -12.28 14.29 -25.31
CA GLU A 145 -12.68 15.41 -24.43
C GLU A 145 -13.68 14.98 -23.34
N GLU A 146 -14.59 14.05 -23.66
CA GLU A 146 -15.58 13.53 -22.71
C GLU A 146 -14.90 12.74 -21.59
N PHE A 147 -13.94 11.88 -21.93
CA PHE A 147 -13.12 11.16 -20.95
C PHE A 147 -12.41 12.13 -20.01
N PHE A 148 -11.70 13.14 -20.53
CA PHE A 148 -10.95 14.07 -19.70
C PHE A 148 -11.85 14.89 -18.77
N LYS A 149 -13.04 15.31 -19.25
CA LYS A 149 -14.02 15.98 -18.39
C LYS A 149 -14.55 15.09 -17.27
N MET A 150 -14.74 13.82 -17.54
CA MET A 150 -15.22 12.84 -16.55
C MET A 150 -14.11 12.47 -15.55
N ALA A 151 -12.91 12.20 -16.02
CA ALA A 151 -11.78 11.76 -15.21
C ALA A 151 -11.18 12.90 -14.37
N PHE A 152 -11.24 14.13 -14.90
CA PHE A 152 -10.67 15.33 -14.28
C PHE A 152 -11.69 16.49 -14.21
N PRO A 153 -12.75 16.35 -13.39
CA PRO A 153 -13.82 17.35 -13.33
C PRO A 153 -13.37 18.71 -12.81
N GLN A 154 -12.25 18.75 -12.09
CA GLN A 154 -11.61 19.97 -11.62
C GLN A 154 -10.75 20.66 -12.71
N GLY A 155 -10.60 20.04 -13.87
CA GLY A 155 -9.71 20.49 -14.93
C GLY A 155 -8.24 20.10 -14.69
N GLY A 156 -7.33 20.69 -15.48
CA GLY A 156 -5.87 20.51 -15.33
C GLY A 156 -5.28 19.41 -16.24
N VAL A 157 -6.08 18.43 -16.68
CA VAL A 157 -5.67 17.41 -17.66
C VAL A 157 -6.71 17.38 -18.76
N THR A 158 -6.30 17.65 -19.99
CA THR A 158 -7.19 17.81 -21.15
C THR A 158 -6.79 16.96 -22.35
N ASP A 159 -5.64 16.33 -22.30
CA ASP A 159 -5.07 15.52 -23.37
C ASP A 159 -4.21 14.37 -22.81
N GLU A 160 -3.74 13.50 -23.69
CA GLU A 160 -2.92 12.34 -23.35
C GLU A 160 -1.57 12.72 -22.72
N ALA A 161 -0.94 13.79 -23.23
CA ALA A 161 0.33 14.27 -22.67
C ALA A 161 0.17 14.81 -21.23
N GLY A 162 -0.97 15.44 -20.95
CA GLY A 162 -1.37 15.85 -19.60
C GLY A 162 -1.64 14.67 -18.69
N LEU A 163 -2.27 13.61 -19.20
CA LEU A 163 -2.51 12.37 -18.46
C LEU A 163 -1.19 11.68 -18.08
N ASP A 164 -0.24 11.56 -19.01
CA ASP A 164 1.05 10.95 -18.74
C ASP A 164 1.82 11.74 -17.68
N LYS A 165 1.83 13.06 -17.74
CA LYS A 165 2.43 13.91 -16.69
C LYS A 165 1.73 13.75 -15.34
N PHE A 166 0.43 13.64 -15.33
CA PHE A 166 -0.33 13.39 -14.10
C PHE A 166 0.06 12.03 -13.51
N ILE A 167 0.14 10.97 -14.31
CA ILE A 167 0.55 9.62 -13.89
C ILE A 167 1.97 9.65 -13.33
N ASP A 168 2.92 10.26 -14.04
CA ASP A 168 4.31 10.39 -13.57
C ASP A 168 4.36 11.11 -12.20
N ALA A 169 3.61 12.19 -12.04
CA ALA A 169 3.54 12.93 -10.79
C ALA A 169 2.94 12.09 -9.64
N GLN A 170 1.93 11.23 -9.91
CA GLN A 170 1.36 10.33 -8.91
C GLN A 170 2.38 9.27 -8.48
N ILE A 171 3.03 8.62 -9.45
CA ILE A 171 4.08 7.61 -9.18
C ILE A 171 5.22 8.25 -8.40
N GLU A 172 5.72 9.42 -8.82
CA GLU A 172 6.79 10.12 -8.11
C GLU A 172 6.39 10.47 -6.68
N ALA A 173 5.14 10.86 -6.43
CA ALA A 173 4.65 11.17 -5.09
C ALA A 173 4.60 9.91 -4.19
N GLU A 174 4.18 8.77 -4.73
CA GLU A 174 4.19 7.49 -4.01
C GLU A 174 5.61 7.04 -3.71
N LEU A 175 6.49 7.01 -4.71
CA LEU A 175 7.88 6.60 -4.56
C LEU A 175 8.70 7.53 -3.65
N ARG A 176 8.33 8.81 -3.59
CA ARG A 176 8.93 9.77 -2.68
C ARG A 176 8.65 9.40 -1.22
N ARG A 177 7.44 8.98 -0.89
CA ARG A 177 7.08 8.53 0.47
C ARG A 177 7.96 7.37 0.91
N GLU A 178 8.16 6.40 0.03
CA GLU A 178 9.07 5.27 0.30
C GLU A 178 10.52 5.74 0.51
N SER A 179 10.99 6.65 -0.36
CA SER A 179 12.34 7.22 -0.26
C SER A 179 12.54 8.02 1.04
N ASP A 180 11.54 8.82 1.43
CA ASP A 180 11.55 9.60 2.68
C ASP A 180 11.54 8.67 3.91
N TYR A 181 10.76 7.59 3.87
CA TYR A 181 10.73 6.59 4.94
C TYR A 181 12.08 5.87 5.09
N LEU A 182 12.66 5.39 3.99
CA LEU A 182 13.99 4.76 4.01
C LEU A 182 15.05 5.73 4.55
N PHE A 183 15.02 6.98 4.10
CA PHE A 183 15.94 8.01 4.57
C PHE A 183 15.79 8.26 6.08
N THR A 184 14.57 8.28 6.60
CA THR A 184 14.30 8.38 8.04
C THR A 184 14.96 7.24 8.82
N LEU A 185 14.82 6.00 8.34
CA LEU A 185 15.48 4.84 8.97
C LEU A 185 17.00 4.95 8.93
N GLN A 186 17.56 5.41 7.81
CA GLN A 186 19.01 5.63 7.67
C GLN A 186 19.52 6.73 8.61
N VAL A 187 18.78 7.83 8.76
CA VAL A 187 19.10 8.90 9.72
C VAL A 187 19.10 8.37 11.14
N ARG A 188 18.09 7.60 11.52
CA ARG A 188 17.99 6.96 12.84
C ARG A 188 19.21 6.08 13.14
N ASP A 189 19.50 5.16 12.24
CA ASP A 189 20.61 4.21 12.39
C ASP A 189 21.96 4.96 12.45
N TYR A 190 22.14 5.95 11.59
CA TYR A 190 23.32 6.81 11.58
C TYR A 190 23.52 7.54 12.91
N LEU A 191 22.48 8.21 13.42
CA LEU A 191 22.57 9.00 14.65
C LEU A 191 22.77 8.12 15.88
N VAL A 192 22.09 6.99 15.96
CA VAL A 192 22.27 6.01 17.05
C VAL A 192 23.71 5.51 17.10
N LYS A 193 24.27 5.15 15.92
CA LYS A 193 25.67 4.71 15.81
C LYS A 193 26.67 5.82 16.15
N LYS A 194 26.43 7.03 15.60
CA LYS A 194 27.34 8.17 15.82
C LYS A 194 27.36 8.64 17.27
N ALA A 195 26.20 8.63 17.93
CA ALA A 195 26.09 9.04 19.32
C ALA A 195 26.78 8.07 20.30
N ASP A 196 26.88 6.78 19.94
CA ASP A 196 27.50 5.69 20.73
C ASP A 196 27.16 5.77 22.24
N LEU A 197 25.89 6.01 22.56
CA LEU A 197 25.45 6.21 23.93
C LEU A 197 25.50 4.92 24.75
N LYS A 198 26.17 4.93 25.87
CA LYS A 198 26.22 3.78 26.78
C LYS A 198 25.02 3.79 27.73
N MET A 199 23.90 3.27 27.21
CA MET A 199 22.68 3.16 28.02
C MET A 199 22.82 2.16 29.16
N PRO A 200 22.14 2.36 30.32
CA PRO A 200 22.18 1.44 31.45
C PRO A 200 21.37 0.15 31.17
N ALA A 201 21.91 -0.72 30.32
CA ALA A 201 21.23 -1.89 29.81
C ALA A 201 20.65 -2.81 30.90
N ALA A 202 21.42 -3.08 31.96
CA ALA A 202 20.95 -3.94 33.04
C ALA A 202 19.74 -3.33 33.79
N PHE A 203 19.74 -2.02 33.98
CA PHE A 203 18.62 -1.29 34.58
C PHE A 203 17.39 -1.34 33.63
N LEU A 204 17.58 -1.05 32.36
CA LEU A 204 16.48 -1.06 31.36
C LEU A 204 15.82 -2.43 31.23
N LYS A 205 16.56 -3.52 31.23
CA LYS A 205 16.00 -4.87 31.20
C LYS A 205 15.10 -5.15 32.41
N ARG A 206 15.57 -4.82 33.61
CA ARG A 206 14.78 -4.99 34.85
C ARG A 206 13.57 -4.06 34.87
N TRP A 207 13.73 -2.83 34.42
CA TRP A 207 12.62 -1.89 34.28
C TRP A 207 11.54 -2.39 33.31
N LEU A 208 11.93 -2.88 32.12
CA LEU A 208 11.00 -3.49 31.15
C LEU A 208 10.22 -4.67 31.78
N TYR A 209 10.92 -5.55 32.50
CA TYR A 209 10.28 -6.66 33.18
C TYR A 209 9.23 -6.18 34.19
N THR A 210 9.59 -5.16 34.97
CA THR A 210 8.72 -4.62 36.03
C THR A 210 7.49 -3.92 35.48
N ILE A 211 7.64 -3.05 34.46
CA ILE A 211 6.51 -2.27 33.91
C ILE A 211 5.53 -3.15 33.10
N ASN A 212 5.99 -4.27 32.58
CA ASN A 212 5.14 -5.24 31.90
C ASN A 212 4.49 -6.25 32.86
N GLU A 213 4.64 -6.06 34.18
CA GLU A 213 4.02 -6.91 35.19
C GLU A 213 4.29 -8.39 34.98
N GLY A 214 5.45 -8.74 34.43
CA GLY A 214 5.84 -10.12 34.13
C GLY A 214 5.14 -10.77 32.95
N LYS A 215 4.47 -10.00 32.08
CA LYS A 215 3.87 -10.50 30.83
C LYS A 215 4.90 -11.11 29.86
N PHE A 216 6.15 -10.60 29.93
CA PHE A 216 7.29 -11.10 29.17
C PHE A 216 8.32 -11.67 30.13
N SER A 217 8.90 -12.83 29.80
CA SER A 217 10.00 -13.38 30.55
C SER A 217 11.28 -12.54 30.35
N MET A 218 12.27 -12.72 31.25
CA MET A 218 13.57 -12.08 31.03
C MET A 218 14.26 -12.58 29.76
N GLU A 219 14.01 -13.83 29.36
CA GLU A 219 14.53 -14.42 28.13
C GLU A 219 13.93 -13.75 26.87
N ASP A 220 12.61 -13.49 26.87
CA ASP A 220 11.95 -12.75 25.82
C ASP A 220 12.50 -11.32 25.69
N ILE A 221 12.69 -10.65 26.84
CA ILE A 221 13.28 -9.31 26.89
C ILE A 221 14.71 -9.32 26.34
N GLU A 222 15.53 -10.31 26.70
CA GLU A 222 16.91 -10.41 26.22
C GLU A 222 17.00 -10.61 24.70
N LYS A 223 16.10 -11.41 24.15
CA LYS A 223 16.05 -11.70 22.73
C LYS A 223 15.82 -10.43 21.89
N ASP A 224 14.91 -9.57 22.33
CA ASP A 224 14.50 -8.37 21.57
C ASP A 224 15.14 -7.08 22.09
N PHE A 225 16.03 -7.20 23.09
CA PHE A 225 16.59 -6.04 23.79
C PHE A 225 17.40 -5.10 22.89
N ASP A 226 18.14 -5.63 21.95
CA ASP A 226 18.97 -4.80 21.05
C ASP A 226 18.12 -3.90 20.17
N GLN A 227 16.98 -4.42 19.67
CA GLN A 227 16.03 -3.63 18.90
C GLN A 227 15.34 -2.57 19.77
N PHE A 228 14.93 -2.96 20.99
CA PHE A 228 14.40 -2.02 21.96
C PHE A 228 15.42 -0.91 22.28
N LEU A 229 16.67 -1.27 22.51
CA LEU A 229 17.72 -0.33 22.86
C LEU A 229 17.97 0.69 21.73
N LYS A 230 17.98 0.24 20.47
CA LYS A 230 18.08 1.14 19.30
C LYS A 230 16.92 2.15 19.28
N MET A 231 15.68 1.66 19.45
CA MET A 231 14.50 2.52 19.44
C MET A 231 14.48 3.47 20.64
N PHE A 232 14.84 2.99 21.83
CA PHE A 232 14.95 3.81 23.03
C PHE A 232 16.01 4.91 22.88
N THR A 233 17.18 4.56 22.32
CA THR A 233 18.26 5.51 22.04
C THR A 233 17.82 6.55 21.01
N TRP A 234 17.13 6.13 19.96
CA TRP A 234 16.56 7.07 18.99
C TRP A 234 15.58 8.05 19.64
N ASN A 235 14.64 7.57 20.44
CA ASN A 235 13.68 8.43 21.13
C ASN A 235 14.37 9.43 22.08
N TYR A 236 15.46 9.01 22.68
CA TYR A 236 16.27 9.88 23.56
C TYR A 236 17.00 10.96 22.74
N LEU A 237 17.60 10.61 21.61
CA LEU A 237 18.22 11.56 20.68
C LEU A 237 17.18 12.52 20.09
N GLN A 238 16.03 12.02 19.67
CA GLN A 238 14.94 12.84 19.14
C GLN A 238 14.51 13.92 20.14
N LYS A 239 14.30 13.57 21.41
CA LYS A 239 13.98 14.53 22.48
C LYS A 239 15.08 15.56 22.68
N HIS A 240 16.33 15.17 22.53
CA HIS A 240 17.46 16.08 22.59
C HIS A 240 17.40 17.12 21.46
N PHE A 241 17.25 16.70 20.21
CA PHE A 241 17.12 17.61 19.05
C PHE A 241 15.91 18.55 19.19
N ILE A 242 14.75 18.01 19.58
CA ILE A 242 13.55 18.83 19.82
C ILE A 242 13.84 19.95 20.80
N LYS A 243 14.56 19.65 21.88
CA LYS A 243 14.87 20.63 22.93
C LYS A 243 15.97 21.62 22.53
N THR A 244 17.07 21.13 21.95
CA THR A 244 18.26 21.95 21.63
C THR A 244 18.04 22.84 20.42
N ASP A 245 17.32 22.33 19.42
CA ASP A 245 17.11 23.02 18.15
C ASP A 245 15.74 23.72 18.08
N GLY A 246 14.98 23.68 19.18
CA GLY A 246 13.71 24.40 19.31
C GLY A 246 12.62 23.89 18.36
N ILE A 247 12.65 22.59 18.01
CA ILE A 247 11.70 21.99 17.08
C ILE A 247 10.32 21.94 17.73
N SER A 248 9.31 22.47 17.04
CA SER A 248 7.93 22.48 17.49
C SER A 248 6.97 22.04 16.40
N VAL A 249 5.86 21.47 16.78
CA VAL A 249 4.73 21.10 15.90
C VAL A 249 3.54 21.97 16.27
N SER A 250 3.02 22.71 15.28
CA SER A 250 1.85 23.54 15.48
C SER A 250 0.55 22.71 15.46
N LYS A 251 -0.54 23.31 15.94
CA LYS A 251 -1.86 22.66 15.87
C LYS A 251 -2.36 22.51 14.45
N GLU A 252 -2.04 23.47 13.59
CA GLU A 252 -2.38 23.48 12.17
C GLU A 252 -1.69 22.33 11.44
N GLU A 253 -0.41 22.09 11.72
CA GLU A 253 0.32 20.95 11.16
C GLU A 253 -0.27 19.62 11.63
N ALA A 254 -0.58 19.50 12.91
CA ALA A 254 -1.20 18.30 13.46
C ALA A 254 -2.60 18.06 12.85
N LEU A 255 -3.40 19.12 12.67
CA LEU A 255 -4.71 19.03 12.03
C LEU A 255 -4.59 18.62 10.56
N SER A 256 -3.64 19.19 9.83
CA SER A 256 -3.38 18.81 8.44
C SER A 256 -3.01 17.34 8.29
N GLU A 257 -2.13 16.83 9.14
CA GLU A 257 -1.75 15.41 9.14
C GLU A 257 -2.92 14.50 9.52
N ALA A 258 -3.71 14.89 10.52
CA ALA A 258 -4.91 14.16 10.92
C ALA A 258 -5.96 14.15 9.81
N LYS A 259 -6.14 15.25 9.05
CA LYS A 259 -7.02 15.31 7.86
C LYS A 259 -6.54 14.38 6.76
N ALA A 260 -5.23 14.30 6.50
CA ALA A 260 -4.66 13.37 5.53
C ALA A 260 -4.90 11.90 5.93
N LEU A 261 -4.76 11.57 7.22
CA LEU A 261 -5.10 10.25 7.75
C LEU A 261 -6.60 9.95 7.60
N ALA A 262 -7.47 10.90 7.95
CA ALA A 262 -8.92 10.79 7.77
C ALA A 262 -9.28 10.52 6.31
N ALA A 263 -8.74 11.31 5.37
CA ALA A 263 -8.98 11.14 3.93
C ALA A 263 -8.58 9.73 3.43
N SER A 264 -7.44 9.22 3.90
CA SER A 264 -6.99 7.87 3.57
C SER A 264 -7.97 6.80 4.09
N GLN A 265 -8.46 6.95 5.32
CA GLN A 265 -9.44 6.02 5.90
C GLN A 265 -10.77 6.07 5.16
N PHE A 266 -11.30 7.28 4.88
CA PHE A 266 -12.53 7.42 4.10
C PHE A 266 -12.43 6.82 2.71
N ALA A 267 -11.29 6.98 2.04
CA ALA A 267 -11.04 6.36 0.74
C ALA A 267 -11.09 4.82 0.79
N GLN A 268 -10.54 4.21 1.85
CA GLN A 268 -10.62 2.75 2.08
C GLN A 268 -12.06 2.27 2.28
N TYR A 269 -12.93 3.10 2.87
CA TYR A 269 -14.35 2.82 3.03
C TYR A 269 -15.21 3.23 1.83
N GLY A 270 -14.58 3.52 0.67
CA GLY A 270 -15.29 3.82 -0.58
C GLY A 270 -15.73 5.28 -0.73
N MET A 271 -15.20 6.19 0.08
CA MET A 271 -15.46 7.64 0.02
C MET A 271 -14.17 8.43 -0.28
N PRO A 272 -13.59 8.31 -1.48
CA PRO A 272 -12.31 8.98 -1.81
C PRO A 272 -12.41 10.51 -1.91
N SER A 273 -13.63 11.04 -2.00
CA SER A 273 -13.91 12.48 -2.11
C SER A 273 -14.80 12.96 -0.97
N ALA A 274 -14.47 12.57 0.28
CA ALA A 274 -15.21 13.03 1.43
C ALA A 274 -15.12 14.57 1.55
N PRO A 275 -16.23 15.26 1.92
CA PRO A 275 -16.26 16.72 2.11
C PRO A 275 -15.23 17.19 3.15
N ASP A 276 -14.68 18.39 2.96
CA ASP A 276 -13.60 18.92 3.80
C ASP A 276 -14.03 19.13 5.26
N ASP A 277 -15.25 19.56 5.49
CA ASP A 277 -15.86 19.71 6.82
C ASP A 277 -15.99 18.36 7.56
N MET A 278 -16.32 17.29 6.84
CA MET A 278 -16.36 15.93 7.39
C MET A 278 -14.96 15.45 7.76
N LEU A 279 -13.96 15.70 6.89
CA LEU A 279 -12.57 15.35 7.15
C LEU A 279 -12.02 16.12 8.35
N GLU A 280 -12.33 17.41 8.46
CA GLU A 280 -11.90 18.24 9.59
C GLU A 280 -12.52 17.78 10.91
N GLY A 281 -13.84 17.56 10.96
CA GLY A 281 -14.51 17.06 12.17
C GLY A 281 -14.03 15.67 12.60
N TYR A 282 -13.59 14.82 11.66
CA TYR A 282 -13.01 13.52 12.00
C TYR A 282 -11.55 13.67 12.45
N ALA A 283 -10.77 14.55 11.82
CA ALA A 283 -9.40 14.87 12.21
C ALA A 283 -9.31 15.42 13.64
N GLU A 284 -10.25 16.30 14.02
CA GLU A 284 -10.34 16.79 15.40
C GLU A 284 -10.59 15.66 16.42
N LYS A 285 -11.41 14.66 16.07
CA LYS A 285 -11.64 13.48 16.92
C LYS A 285 -10.38 12.62 17.04
N ILE A 286 -9.63 12.43 15.94
CA ILE A 286 -8.34 11.73 15.96
C ILE A 286 -7.37 12.44 16.91
N LEU A 287 -7.28 13.77 16.85
CA LEU A 287 -6.38 14.54 17.72
C LEU A 287 -6.85 14.60 19.17
N ALA A 288 -8.15 14.51 19.43
CA ALA A 288 -8.70 14.45 20.78
C ALA A 288 -8.50 13.08 21.45
N ASP A 289 -8.37 12.02 20.66
CA ASP A 289 -8.00 10.71 21.16
C ASP A 289 -6.53 10.71 21.59
N LYS A 290 -6.28 10.32 22.85
CA LYS A 290 -4.95 10.42 23.46
C LYS A 290 -3.90 9.64 22.69
N ASP A 291 -4.23 8.41 22.28
CA ASP A 291 -3.25 7.50 21.67
C ASP A 291 -3.03 7.85 20.19
N GLN A 292 -4.10 8.17 19.46
CA GLN A 292 -4.00 8.56 18.05
C GLN A 292 -3.37 9.95 17.90
N GLY A 293 -3.80 10.93 18.70
CA GLY A 293 -3.23 12.27 18.71
C GLY A 293 -1.73 12.24 19.02
N GLN A 294 -1.32 11.46 20.05
CA GLN A 294 0.09 11.31 20.38
C GLN A 294 0.90 10.75 19.20
N LYS A 295 0.40 9.74 18.49
CA LYS A 295 1.08 9.16 17.30
C LYS A 295 1.24 10.18 16.18
N ILE A 296 0.25 11.07 15.97
CA ILE A 296 0.35 12.16 14.97
C ILE A 296 1.49 13.11 15.34
N TYR A 297 1.53 13.57 16.59
CA TYR A 297 2.61 14.45 17.05
C TYR A 297 3.98 13.76 17.00
N GLU A 298 4.09 12.51 17.42
CA GLU A 298 5.34 11.74 17.35
C GLU A 298 5.85 11.62 15.92
N LYS A 299 4.97 11.31 14.96
CA LYS A 299 5.31 11.27 13.53
C LYS A 299 5.81 12.62 13.03
N LEU A 300 5.11 13.72 13.34
CA LEU A 300 5.49 15.05 12.89
C LEU A 300 6.81 15.52 13.51
N TYR A 301 7.03 15.25 14.79
CA TYR A 301 8.31 15.52 15.42
C TYR A 301 9.44 14.74 14.77
N GLU A 302 9.22 13.46 14.43
CA GLU A 302 10.21 12.67 13.74
C GLU A 302 10.57 13.25 12.37
N VAL A 303 9.57 13.60 11.55
CA VAL A 303 9.78 14.24 10.25
C VAL A 303 10.61 15.52 10.42
N LYS A 304 10.25 16.38 11.37
CA LYS A 304 10.96 17.65 11.61
C LYS A 304 12.39 17.44 12.12
N VAL A 305 12.64 16.46 12.96
CA VAL A 305 14.00 16.12 13.40
C VAL A 305 14.84 15.61 12.22
N VAL A 306 14.26 14.78 11.35
CA VAL A 306 14.96 14.29 10.14
C VAL A 306 15.26 15.44 9.18
N GLU A 307 14.34 16.40 9.00
CA GLU A 307 14.55 17.59 8.18
C GLU A 307 15.65 18.50 8.78
N ASP A 308 15.65 18.68 10.08
CA ASP A 308 16.69 19.43 10.79
C ASP A 308 18.07 18.78 10.61
N VAL A 309 18.17 17.47 10.82
CA VAL A 309 19.39 16.71 10.55
C VAL A 309 19.84 16.85 9.10
N LYS A 310 18.90 16.71 8.16
CA LYS A 310 19.14 16.88 6.71
C LYS A 310 19.76 18.25 6.37
N SER A 311 19.37 19.28 7.09
CA SER A 311 19.90 20.64 6.91
C SER A 311 21.35 20.83 7.44
N LYS A 312 21.79 19.97 8.36
CA LYS A 312 23.09 20.06 9.04
C LYS A 312 24.16 19.14 8.47
N VAL A 313 23.77 18.16 7.65
CA VAL A 313 24.66 17.15 7.08
C VAL A 313 24.74 17.26 5.57
N LYS A 314 25.75 16.64 4.95
CA LYS A 314 25.85 16.56 3.51
C LYS A 314 24.98 15.41 2.99
N VAL A 315 23.86 15.75 2.36
CA VAL A 315 23.00 14.76 1.69
C VAL A 315 23.32 14.69 0.21
N THR A 316 23.54 13.47 -0.29
CA THR A 316 23.74 13.20 -1.72
C THR A 316 22.56 12.39 -2.23
N GLU A 317 21.86 12.90 -3.24
CA GLU A 317 20.80 12.15 -3.90
C GLU A 317 21.40 11.09 -4.84
N LYS A 318 20.87 9.88 -4.75
CA LYS A 318 21.23 8.75 -5.61
C LYS A 318 19.96 8.17 -6.21
N ALA A 319 19.87 8.16 -7.54
CA ALA A 319 18.79 7.51 -8.22
C ALA A 319 19.06 5.98 -8.28
N VAL A 320 18.08 5.18 -7.84
CA VAL A 320 18.17 3.73 -7.75
C VAL A 320 16.97 3.06 -8.44
N SER A 321 17.11 1.80 -8.87
CA SER A 321 15.99 0.99 -9.32
C SER A 321 15.11 0.57 -8.13
N ALA A 322 13.86 0.16 -8.39
CA ALA A 322 12.98 -0.39 -7.36
C ALA A 322 13.57 -1.64 -6.67
N ASP A 323 14.23 -2.51 -7.45
CA ASP A 323 14.87 -3.72 -6.92
C ASP A 323 16.05 -3.40 -5.99
N ASP A 324 16.88 -2.43 -6.37
CA ASP A 324 18.01 -2.02 -5.53
C ASP A 324 17.52 -1.29 -4.28
N PHE A 325 16.45 -0.49 -4.41
CA PHE A 325 15.80 0.13 -3.26
C PHE A 325 15.25 -0.91 -2.26
N ALA A 326 14.59 -1.96 -2.77
CA ALA A 326 14.09 -3.04 -1.94
C ALA A 326 15.19 -3.81 -1.19
N LYS A 327 16.40 -3.94 -1.79
CA LYS A 327 17.56 -4.50 -1.11
C LYS A 327 18.04 -3.61 0.03
N LEU A 328 18.17 -2.29 -0.23
CA LEU A 328 18.56 -1.31 0.79
C LEU A 328 17.60 -1.27 1.97
N ALA A 329 16.29 -1.40 1.71
CA ALA A 329 15.28 -1.41 2.76
C ALA A 329 15.32 -2.67 3.65
N LYS A 330 15.85 -3.80 3.13
CA LYS A 330 16.01 -5.05 3.90
C LYS A 330 17.26 -5.08 4.78
N GLU A 331 18.23 -4.20 4.51
CA GLU A 331 19.49 -4.12 5.25
C GLU A 331 19.39 -3.28 6.54
N LEU A 332 18.28 -2.56 6.73
CA LEU A 332 18.00 -1.70 7.89
C LEU A 332 17.04 -2.35 8.87
#